data_4ef3dbce3a2ccdf74e1abd431126158f
#
_entry.id   4ef3dbce3a2ccdf74e1abd431126158f
#
_cell.length_a   1.000
_cell.length_b   1.000
_cell.length_c   1.000
_cell.angle_alpha   90.00
_cell.angle_beta   90.00
_cell.angle_gamma   90.00
#
_symmetry.space_group_name_H-M   'P 1'
#
loop_
_entity.id
_entity.type
_entity.pdbx_description
1 polymer ?
#
loop_
_entity_poly.entity_id
_entity_poly.type
_entity_poly.pdbx_seq_one_letter_code
_entity_poly.pdbx_strand_id
1 'polypeptide(L)'
;TLYQWIWADKKAGGTLHTHLRHRGRRHHKRGLSRKRRGIIPNRIDISERPKIVDRRSRFGDFEIDTIVGANHRQHILTINERVTGRVWMRRLSVPTAAVAASMAINILQPMADAGLTKTITADNGLQFARHETVTEELGIKFYFAKPYHSWERGSNENLNGLIRQYIPKGTDFDTLTREDILAIQEKINNRPRKRLAFSSPNDIFVKLTRLDPKCCV
;
A
#
# COMPACT_ATOMS: atom_id res chain seq x y z
N THR A 1 -13.98 -3.55 37.91
CA THR A 1 -13.15 -2.56 37.19
C THR A 1 -13.98 -1.34 36.80
N LEU A 2 -13.31 -0.18 36.53
CA LEU A 2 -13.96 1.05 36.09
C LEU A 2 -14.89 0.80 34.88
N TYR A 3 -14.46 -0.01 33.92
CA TYR A 3 -15.31 -0.35 32.76
C TYR A 3 -16.55 -1.14 33.14
N GLN A 4 -16.49 -2.06 34.09
CA GLN A 4 -17.67 -2.80 34.56
C GLN A 4 -18.70 -1.86 35.17
N TRP A 5 -18.25 -0.87 35.95
CA TRP A 5 -19.11 0.16 36.52
C TRP A 5 -19.77 1.01 35.43
N ILE A 6 -19.03 1.52 34.46
CA ILE A 6 -19.57 2.28 33.31
C ILE A 6 -20.58 1.46 32.53
N TRP A 7 -20.37 0.16 32.37
CA TRP A 7 -21.33 -0.70 31.68
C TRP A 7 -22.57 -1.03 32.52
N ALA A 8 -22.43 -1.09 33.83
CA ALA A 8 -23.58 -1.23 34.74
C ALA A 8 -24.44 0.04 34.71
N ASP A 9 -23.83 1.22 34.76
CA ASP A 9 -24.48 2.51 34.60
C ASP A 9 -25.27 2.57 33.27
N LYS A 10 -24.67 2.16 32.15
CA LYS A 10 -25.36 2.09 30.87
C LYS A 10 -26.58 1.19 30.89
N LYS A 11 -26.50 0.02 31.56
CA LYS A 11 -27.64 -0.90 31.70
C LYS A 11 -28.74 -0.30 32.51
N ALA A 12 -28.42 0.57 33.49
CA ALA A 12 -29.38 1.32 34.31
C ALA A 12 -29.91 2.60 33.61
N GLY A 13 -29.57 2.83 32.33
CA GLY A 13 -30.01 4.03 31.59
C GLY A 13 -29.10 5.24 31.74
N GLY A 14 -27.95 5.10 32.40
CA GLY A 14 -26.99 6.18 32.60
C GLY A 14 -26.14 6.50 31.35
N THR A 15 -25.41 7.61 31.42
CA THR A 15 -24.72 8.22 30.27
C THR A 15 -23.19 8.14 30.33
N LEU A 16 -22.60 7.55 31.38
CA LEU A 16 -21.15 7.50 31.56
C LEU A 16 -20.40 6.91 30.36
N HIS A 17 -21.01 5.95 29.66
CA HIS A 17 -20.44 5.33 28.47
C HIS A 17 -20.25 6.31 27.30
N THR A 18 -20.95 7.44 27.26
CA THR A 18 -20.82 8.46 26.20
C THR A 18 -19.48 9.21 26.29
N HIS A 19 -18.85 9.22 27.47
CA HIS A 19 -17.53 9.82 27.70
C HIS A 19 -16.38 8.89 27.32
N LEU A 20 -16.65 7.61 27.02
CA LEU A 20 -15.62 6.72 26.51
C LEU A 20 -15.24 7.08 25.07
N ARG A 21 -13.97 6.83 24.70
CA ARG A 21 -13.42 7.09 23.36
C ARG A 21 -14.31 6.54 22.24
N HIS A 22 -14.94 5.39 22.43
CA HIS A 22 -15.83 4.75 21.47
C HIS A 22 -17.32 4.96 21.77
N ARG A 23 -17.65 5.82 22.74
CA ARG A 23 -19.03 6.19 23.13
C ARG A 23 -19.96 4.97 23.27
N GLY A 24 -19.43 3.87 23.79
CA GLY A 24 -20.21 2.63 23.97
C GLY A 24 -20.71 1.99 22.69
N ARG A 25 -20.20 2.34 21.51
CA ARG A 25 -20.48 1.59 20.29
C ARG A 25 -20.04 0.15 20.51
N ARG A 26 -20.96 -0.81 20.32
CA ARG A 26 -20.61 -2.24 20.34
C ARG A 26 -19.46 -2.44 19.36
N HIS A 27 -18.37 -3.02 19.83
CA HIS A 27 -17.38 -3.62 18.95
C HIS A 27 -18.16 -4.69 18.17
N HIS A 28 -18.49 -4.43 16.91
CA HIS A 28 -18.96 -5.50 16.06
C HIS A 28 -17.81 -6.50 15.99
N LYS A 29 -17.92 -7.59 16.77
CA LYS A 29 -17.16 -8.79 16.44
C LYS A 29 -17.44 -8.98 14.96
N ARG A 30 -16.42 -8.82 14.13
CA ARG A 30 -16.54 -9.17 12.71
C ARG A 30 -17.03 -10.59 12.71
N GLY A 31 -18.35 -10.77 12.48
CA GLY A 31 -18.95 -12.09 12.39
C GLY A 31 -18.11 -12.86 11.40
N LEU A 32 -17.93 -14.12 11.63
CA LEU A 32 -17.33 -15.09 10.72
C LEU A 32 -18.22 -15.24 9.47
N SER A 33 -18.59 -14.12 8.83
CA SER A 33 -19.02 -14.12 7.46
C SER A 33 -17.80 -14.53 6.65
N ARG A 34 -17.58 -15.82 6.54
CA ARG A 34 -16.82 -16.45 5.46
C ARG A 34 -17.56 -16.20 4.13
N LYS A 35 -17.80 -14.93 3.76
CA LYS A 35 -17.91 -14.61 2.36
C LYS A 35 -16.57 -15.07 1.78
N ARG A 36 -16.61 -16.12 0.97
CA ARG A 36 -15.45 -16.59 0.20
C ARG A 36 -14.92 -15.38 -0.57
N ARG A 37 -13.95 -14.68 0.02
CA ARG A 37 -13.16 -13.72 -0.73
C ARG A 37 -12.54 -14.55 -1.83
N GLY A 38 -12.63 -14.08 -3.07
CA GLY A 38 -12.04 -14.80 -4.19
C GLY A 38 -10.62 -15.24 -3.82
N ILE A 39 -10.29 -16.49 -4.11
CA ILE A 39 -8.95 -17.02 -3.88
C ILE A 39 -8.13 -16.55 -5.07
N ILE A 40 -7.01 -15.90 -4.82
CA ILE A 40 -6.01 -15.61 -5.87
C ILE A 40 -5.30 -16.94 -6.16
N PRO A 41 -5.43 -17.48 -7.38
CA PRO A 41 -4.76 -18.74 -7.74
C PRO A 41 -3.24 -18.55 -7.74
N ASN A 42 -2.49 -19.64 -7.61
CA ASN A 42 -1.02 -19.71 -7.76
C ASN A 42 -0.21 -18.66 -6.98
N ARG A 43 -0.78 -18.12 -5.91
CA ARG A 43 -0.09 -17.12 -5.08
C ARG A 43 1.09 -17.75 -4.33
N ILE A 44 2.23 -17.06 -4.33
CA ILE A 44 3.39 -17.42 -3.53
C ILE A 44 3.30 -16.68 -2.18
N ASP A 45 3.39 -17.42 -1.08
CA ASP A 45 3.31 -16.84 0.27
C ASP A 45 4.59 -16.03 0.59
N ILE A 46 4.44 -14.98 1.39
CA ILE A 46 5.57 -14.13 1.81
C ILE A 46 6.65 -14.92 2.56
N SER A 47 6.33 -16.06 3.15
CA SER A 47 7.32 -16.92 3.83
C SER A 47 8.37 -17.49 2.88
N GLU A 48 8.05 -17.60 1.58
CA GLU A 48 8.99 -18.03 0.53
C GLU A 48 9.85 -16.86 0.00
N ARG A 49 9.56 -15.62 0.43
CA ARG A 49 10.31 -14.44 0.03
C ARG A 49 11.73 -14.47 0.60
N PRO A 50 12.77 -14.19 -0.20
CA PRO A 50 14.14 -14.16 0.29
C PRO A 50 14.32 -13.18 1.46
N LYS A 51 14.98 -13.59 2.53
CA LYS A 51 15.23 -12.78 3.74
C LYS A 51 15.99 -11.47 3.46
N ILE A 52 16.72 -11.38 2.35
CA ILE A 52 17.41 -10.15 1.93
C ILE A 52 16.43 -8.99 1.73
N VAL A 53 15.18 -9.29 1.31
CA VAL A 53 14.12 -8.29 1.13
C VAL A 53 13.76 -7.61 2.46
N ASP A 54 13.77 -8.36 3.57
CA ASP A 54 13.47 -7.83 4.89
C ASP A 54 14.59 -6.93 5.43
N ARG A 55 15.83 -7.23 5.06
CA ARG A 55 17.02 -6.45 5.44
C ARG A 55 17.08 -5.10 4.70
N ARG A 56 16.31 -4.91 3.62
CA ARG A 56 16.34 -3.70 2.78
C ARG A 56 17.75 -3.31 2.34
N SER A 57 18.55 -4.30 1.96
CA SER A 57 19.96 -4.12 1.63
C SER A 57 20.24 -4.03 0.13
N ARG A 58 19.23 -4.27 -0.71
CA ARG A 58 19.35 -4.16 -2.16
C ARG A 58 18.17 -3.39 -2.76
N PHE A 59 18.40 -2.64 -3.81
CA PHE A 59 17.38 -2.00 -4.62
C PHE A 59 16.60 -3.03 -5.45
N GLY A 60 15.33 -2.72 -5.74
CA GLY A 60 14.50 -3.51 -6.66
C GLY A 60 13.49 -4.43 -5.98
N ASP A 61 13.33 -4.34 -4.68
CA ASP A 61 12.28 -5.04 -3.93
C ASP A 61 11.12 -4.06 -3.66
N PHE A 62 9.96 -4.31 -4.29
CA PHE A 62 8.81 -3.41 -4.27
C PHE A 62 7.68 -3.92 -3.39
N GLU A 63 6.92 -3.00 -2.83
CA GLU A 63 5.63 -3.27 -2.21
C GLU A 63 4.54 -2.55 -3.00
N ILE A 64 3.49 -3.28 -3.38
CA ILE A 64 2.35 -2.75 -4.13
C ILE A 64 1.10 -2.74 -3.25
N ASP A 65 0.32 -1.66 -3.34
CA ASP A 65 -0.92 -1.50 -2.58
C ASP A 65 -1.91 -0.62 -3.35
N THR A 66 -3.14 -0.51 -2.85
CA THR A 66 -4.11 0.46 -3.36
C THR A 66 -4.69 1.30 -2.23
N ILE A 67 -4.77 2.59 -2.47
CA ILE A 67 -5.50 3.52 -1.60
C ILE A 67 -6.90 3.69 -2.17
N VAL A 68 -7.90 3.52 -1.30
CA VAL A 68 -9.31 3.58 -1.68
C VAL A 68 -9.86 4.98 -1.40
N GLY A 69 -10.56 5.54 -2.36
CA GLY A 69 -11.25 6.84 -2.30
C GLY A 69 -12.64 6.76 -1.66
N ALA A 70 -13.42 7.81 -1.87
CA ALA A 70 -14.81 7.87 -1.44
C ALA A 70 -15.63 6.70 -2.00
N ASN A 71 -16.60 6.23 -1.24
CA ASN A 71 -17.56 5.19 -1.65
C ASN A 71 -16.94 3.88 -2.17
N HIS A 72 -15.66 3.63 -1.92
CA HIS A 72 -14.94 2.41 -2.35
C HIS A 72 -14.94 2.16 -3.87
N ARG A 73 -15.18 3.18 -4.70
CA ARG A 73 -15.27 3.05 -6.16
C ARG A 73 -13.96 3.33 -6.88
N GLN A 74 -13.13 4.18 -6.29
CA GLN A 74 -11.92 4.70 -6.92
C GLN A 74 -10.69 4.22 -6.17
N HIS A 75 -9.65 3.93 -6.90
CA HIS A 75 -8.40 3.43 -6.33
C HIS A 75 -7.20 4.18 -6.93
N ILE A 76 -6.22 4.46 -6.09
CA ILE A 76 -4.87 4.87 -6.50
C ILE A 76 -3.94 3.70 -6.22
N LEU A 77 -3.32 3.17 -7.25
CA LEU A 77 -2.24 2.19 -7.14
C LEU A 77 -1.01 2.89 -6.59
N THR A 78 -0.36 2.28 -5.62
CA THR A 78 0.91 2.74 -5.06
C THR A 78 1.93 1.63 -5.18
N ILE A 79 3.12 1.96 -5.66
CA ILE A 79 4.28 1.06 -5.68
C ILE A 79 5.39 1.74 -4.90
N ASN A 80 5.90 1.08 -3.87
CA ASN A 80 6.95 1.60 -3.00
C ASN A 80 8.19 0.74 -3.11
N GLU A 81 9.33 1.33 -3.43
CA GLU A 81 10.61 0.64 -3.38
C GLU A 81 11.17 0.65 -1.95
N ARG A 82 11.57 -0.52 -1.45
CA ARG A 82 11.79 -0.74 -0.01
C ARG A 82 13.05 -0.08 0.56
N VAL A 83 14.10 0.08 -0.24
CA VAL A 83 15.38 0.70 0.19
C VAL A 83 15.25 2.21 0.18
N THR A 84 14.91 2.78 -0.96
CA THR A 84 14.82 4.23 -1.15
C THR A 84 13.58 4.81 -0.48
N GLY A 85 12.48 4.04 -0.44
CA GLY A 85 11.16 4.51 -0.06
C GLY A 85 10.54 5.42 -1.10
N ARG A 86 11.04 5.36 -2.34
CA ARG A 86 10.44 6.04 -3.48
C ARG A 86 9.10 5.40 -3.79
N VAL A 87 8.11 6.23 -4.07
CA VAL A 87 6.75 5.81 -4.41
C VAL A 87 6.38 6.25 -5.82
N TRP A 88 5.64 5.40 -6.51
CA TRP A 88 4.90 5.72 -7.71
C TRP A 88 3.42 5.64 -7.40
N MET A 89 2.63 6.60 -7.90
CA MET A 89 1.20 6.71 -7.64
C MET A 89 0.46 6.91 -8.96
N ARG A 90 -0.57 6.07 -9.20
CA ARG A 90 -1.42 6.18 -10.39
C ARG A 90 -2.87 5.91 -10.04
N ARG A 91 -3.77 6.75 -10.53
CA ARG A 91 -5.19 6.48 -10.44
C ARG A 91 -5.57 5.34 -11.38
N LEU A 92 -6.29 4.34 -10.88
CA LEU A 92 -6.87 3.30 -11.71
C LEU A 92 -8.20 3.81 -12.29
N SER A 93 -8.34 3.79 -13.60
CA SER A 93 -9.58 4.17 -14.29
C SER A 93 -10.74 3.27 -13.86
N VAL A 94 -10.47 1.97 -13.74
CA VAL A 94 -11.36 0.96 -13.18
C VAL A 94 -10.53 0.08 -12.25
N PRO A 95 -10.97 -0.22 -11.02
CA PRO A 95 -10.18 -0.98 -10.05
C PRO A 95 -10.24 -2.50 -10.31
N THR A 96 -9.94 -2.92 -11.53
CA THR A 96 -9.85 -4.34 -11.93
C THR A 96 -8.42 -4.86 -11.82
N ALA A 97 -8.28 -6.18 -11.70
CA ALA A 97 -6.97 -6.82 -11.64
C ALA A 97 -6.17 -6.61 -12.93
N ALA A 98 -6.84 -6.58 -14.10
CA ALA A 98 -6.17 -6.33 -15.38
C ALA A 98 -5.58 -4.92 -15.45
N VAL A 99 -6.35 -3.89 -15.07
CA VAL A 99 -5.87 -2.50 -15.07
C VAL A 99 -4.75 -2.31 -14.04
N ALA A 100 -4.84 -2.92 -12.86
CA ALA A 100 -3.79 -2.85 -11.85
C ALA A 100 -2.48 -3.52 -12.34
N ALA A 101 -2.58 -4.68 -12.98
CA ALA A 101 -1.42 -5.38 -13.55
C ALA A 101 -0.76 -4.56 -14.67
N SER A 102 -1.54 -4.10 -15.65
CA SER A 102 -1.03 -3.26 -16.75
C SER A 102 -0.34 -1.99 -16.22
N MET A 103 -0.94 -1.33 -15.23
CA MET A 103 -0.36 -0.14 -14.64
C MET A 103 0.94 -0.44 -13.87
N ALA A 104 1.01 -1.57 -13.15
CA ALA A 104 2.23 -1.98 -12.45
C ALA A 104 3.35 -2.29 -13.45
N ILE A 105 3.05 -2.99 -14.55
CA ILE A 105 4.00 -3.26 -15.63
C ILE A 105 4.52 -1.94 -16.22
N ASN A 106 3.64 -1.03 -16.62
CA ASN A 106 4.03 0.25 -17.21
C ASN A 106 4.95 1.08 -16.30
N ILE A 107 4.70 1.06 -14.98
CA ILE A 107 5.54 1.77 -14.02
C ILE A 107 6.91 1.11 -13.86
N LEU A 108 6.96 -0.22 -13.81
CA LEU A 108 8.17 -0.95 -13.47
C LEU A 108 9.00 -1.35 -14.69
N GLN A 109 8.45 -1.30 -15.91
CA GLN A 109 9.13 -1.73 -17.13
C GLN A 109 10.50 -1.06 -17.34
N PRO A 110 10.66 0.28 -17.20
CA PRO A 110 11.98 0.90 -17.37
C PRO A 110 13.04 0.38 -16.38
N MET A 111 12.60 -0.02 -15.19
CA MET A 111 13.50 -0.62 -14.19
C MET A 111 13.75 -2.10 -14.47
N ALA A 112 12.79 -2.81 -15.05
CA ALA A 112 12.94 -4.20 -15.48
C ALA A 112 13.92 -4.29 -16.65
N ASP A 113 13.79 -3.42 -17.64
CA ASP A 113 14.70 -3.34 -18.79
C ASP A 113 16.15 -3.04 -18.37
N ALA A 114 16.30 -2.28 -17.29
CA ALA A 114 17.60 -2.00 -16.66
C ALA A 114 18.09 -3.13 -15.71
N GLY A 115 17.37 -4.25 -15.57
CA GLY A 115 17.71 -5.37 -14.67
C GLY A 115 17.61 -5.05 -13.17
N LEU A 116 16.90 -3.97 -12.83
CA LEU A 116 16.81 -3.43 -11.47
C LEU A 116 15.62 -3.96 -10.67
N THR A 117 14.69 -4.69 -11.27
CA THR A 117 13.56 -5.30 -10.58
C THR A 117 13.91 -6.67 -10.00
N LYS A 118 13.49 -6.97 -8.77
CA LYS A 118 13.79 -8.23 -8.09
C LYS A 118 12.54 -8.93 -7.58
N THR A 119 11.75 -8.25 -6.74
CA THR A 119 10.52 -8.82 -6.17
C THR A 119 9.42 -7.78 -6.03
N ILE A 120 8.16 -8.25 -6.07
CA ILE A 120 6.99 -7.48 -5.64
C ILE A 120 6.33 -8.20 -4.47
N THR A 121 5.83 -7.43 -3.50
CA THR A 121 5.02 -7.95 -2.39
C THR A 121 3.70 -7.19 -2.33
N ALA A 122 2.58 -7.92 -2.32
CA ALA A 122 1.22 -7.36 -2.20
C ALA A 122 0.48 -7.89 -0.98
N ASP A 123 -0.70 -7.33 -0.70
CA ASP A 123 -1.71 -7.97 0.13
C ASP A 123 -2.54 -8.98 -0.67
N ASN A 124 -3.51 -9.61 0.01
CA ASN A 124 -4.42 -10.56 -0.63
C ASN A 124 -5.64 -9.85 -1.29
N GLY A 125 -5.48 -8.65 -1.79
CA GLY A 125 -6.51 -7.92 -2.51
C GLY A 125 -6.75 -8.52 -3.90
N LEU A 126 -8.03 -8.66 -4.30
CA LEU A 126 -8.40 -9.20 -5.62
C LEU A 126 -7.88 -8.37 -6.80
N GLN A 127 -7.54 -7.10 -6.57
CA GLN A 127 -6.90 -6.25 -7.56
C GLN A 127 -5.51 -6.76 -8.00
N PHE A 128 -4.92 -7.71 -7.26
CA PHE A 128 -3.65 -8.34 -7.60
C PHE A 128 -3.80 -9.76 -8.14
N ALA A 129 -5.03 -10.18 -8.52
CA ALA A 129 -5.28 -11.53 -9.04
C ALA A 129 -4.58 -11.83 -10.39
N ARG A 130 -4.16 -10.79 -11.12
CA ARG A 130 -3.37 -10.91 -12.35
C ARG A 130 -1.85 -10.80 -12.12
N HIS A 131 -1.37 -11.19 -10.94
CA HIS A 131 0.05 -11.14 -10.57
C HIS A 131 0.95 -11.99 -11.48
N GLU A 132 0.43 -13.09 -12.04
CA GLU A 132 1.17 -13.96 -12.95
C GLU A 132 1.58 -13.18 -14.22
N THR A 133 0.67 -12.39 -14.81
CA THR A 133 0.99 -11.52 -15.95
C THR A 133 2.11 -10.53 -15.59
N VAL A 134 2.08 -9.95 -14.38
CA VAL A 134 3.16 -9.05 -13.92
C VAL A 134 4.48 -9.81 -13.76
N THR A 135 4.43 -11.04 -13.24
CA THR A 135 5.60 -11.90 -13.09
C THR A 135 6.24 -12.26 -14.43
N GLU A 136 5.43 -12.61 -15.41
CA GLU A 136 5.87 -13.00 -16.75
C GLU A 136 6.49 -11.83 -17.51
N GLU A 137 5.79 -10.69 -17.56
CA GLU A 137 6.22 -9.51 -18.31
C GLU A 137 7.49 -8.87 -17.73
N LEU A 138 7.59 -8.79 -16.39
CA LEU A 138 8.72 -8.14 -15.74
C LEU A 138 9.85 -9.11 -15.36
N GLY A 139 9.68 -10.42 -15.51
CA GLY A 139 10.66 -11.43 -15.13
C GLY A 139 10.95 -11.48 -13.61
N ILE A 140 9.98 -11.16 -12.75
CA ILE A 140 10.16 -11.01 -11.31
C ILE A 140 9.24 -11.92 -10.51
N LYS A 141 9.58 -12.17 -9.23
CA LYS A 141 8.74 -12.96 -8.32
C LYS A 141 7.75 -12.06 -7.56
N PHE A 142 6.49 -12.51 -7.50
CA PHE A 142 5.41 -11.81 -6.83
C PHE A 142 4.99 -12.59 -5.57
N TYR A 143 5.02 -11.95 -4.41
CA TYR A 143 4.72 -12.54 -3.11
C TYR A 143 3.50 -11.90 -2.47
N PHE A 144 2.77 -12.67 -1.67
CA PHE A 144 1.58 -12.21 -0.96
C PHE A 144 1.78 -12.28 0.56
N ALA A 145 1.47 -11.18 1.24
CA ALA A 145 1.46 -11.13 2.70
C ALA A 145 0.43 -12.10 3.28
N LYS A 146 0.68 -12.60 4.49
CA LYS A 146 -0.28 -13.45 5.20
C LYS A 146 -1.56 -12.66 5.52
N PRO A 147 -2.73 -13.30 5.44
CA PRO A 147 -3.96 -12.68 5.88
C PRO A 147 -3.86 -12.20 7.33
N TYR A 148 -4.31 -10.96 7.59
CA TYR A 148 -4.29 -10.31 8.91
C TYR A 148 -2.90 -9.98 9.49
N HIS A 149 -1.82 -10.09 8.72
CA HIS A 149 -0.46 -9.75 9.12
C HIS A 149 -0.02 -8.41 8.52
N SER A 150 -0.71 -7.32 8.88
CA SER A 150 -0.41 -5.97 8.34
C SER A 150 1.02 -5.51 8.63
N TRP A 151 1.61 -5.97 9.74
CA TRP A 151 3.00 -5.64 10.12
C TRP A 151 4.06 -6.16 9.15
N GLU A 152 3.76 -7.20 8.35
CA GLU A 152 4.66 -7.70 7.31
C GLU A 152 4.88 -6.65 6.19
N ARG A 153 4.02 -5.61 6.13
CA ARG A 153 4.06 -4.49 5.19
C ARG A 153 4.10 -3.13 5.88
N GLY A 154 4.86 -3.01 6.96
CA GLY A 154 4.97 -1.76 7.73
C GLY A 154 5.43 -0.54 6.90
N SER A 155 6.10 -0.75 5.76
CA SER A 155 6.44 0.33 4.83
C SER A 155 5.19 0.95 4.21
N ASN A 156 4.20 0.13 3.83
CA ASN A 156 2.96 0.59 3.22
C ASN A 156 2.07 1.35 4.21
N GLU A 157 2.00 0.92 5.48
CA GLU A 157 1.26 1.67 6.49
C GLU A 157 1.82 3.09 6.68
N ASN A 158 3.13 3.21 6.79
CA ASN A 158 3.79 4.51 6.90
C ASN A 158 3.59 5.35 5.63
N LEU A 159 3.76 4.76 4.45
CA LEU A 159 3.53 5.43 3.17
C LEU A 159 2.08 5.90 3.03
N ASN A 160 1.12 5.02 3.33
CA ASN A 160 -0.29 5.38 3.30
C ASN A 160 -0.61 6.54 4.26
N GLY A 161 0.04 6.57 5.44
CA GLY A 161 -0.04 7.70 6.37
C GLY A 161 0.49 9.01 5.78
N LEU A 162 1.61 8.97 5.04
CA LEU A 162 2.15 10.14 4.35
C LEU A 162 1.24 10.61 3.22
N ILE A 163 0.73 9.71 2.39
CA ILE A 163 -0.19 10.04 1.30
C ILE A 163 -1.48 10.66 1.86
N ARG A 164 -1.98 10.13 2.99
CA ARG A 164 -3.20 10.64 3.63
C ARG A 164 -3.07 12.04 4.24
N GLN A 165 -1.86 12.59 4.35
CA GLN A 165 -1.65 14.01 4.67
C GLN A 165 -2.07 14.92 3.51
N TYR A 166 -1.99 14.46 2.27
CA TYR A 166 -2.35 15.18 1.05
C TYR A 166 -3.72 14.76 0.51
N ILE A 167 -4.07 13.49 0.65
CA ILE A 167 -5.32 12.89 0.17
C ILE A 167 -6.03 12.26 1.38
N PRO A 168 -6.82 13.01 2.16
CA PRO A 168 -7.54 12.51 3.32
C PRO A 168 -8.45 11.32 3.00
N LYS A 169 -8.83 10.55 4.03
CA LYS A 169 -9.84 9.48 3.86
C LYS A 169 -11.18 10.10 3.46
N GLY A 170 -11.87 9.48 2.50
CA GLY A 170 -13.13 9.96 2.00
C GLY A 170 -13.01 10.98 0.86
N THR A 171 -11.79 11.33 0.42
CA THR A 171 -11.59 12.16 -0.77
C THR A 171 -12.14 11.44 -1.99
N ASP A 172 -12.88 12.16 -2.80
CA ASP A 172 -13.31 11.71 -4.13
C ASP A 172 -12.12 11.84 -5.10
N PHE A 173 -11.64 10.72 -5.65
CA PHE A 173 -10.49 10.74 -6.54
C PHE A 173 -10.82 11.20 -7.96
N ASP A 174 -12.10 11.37 -8.31
CA ASP A 174 -12.48 11.99 -9.59
C ASP A 174 -12.21 13.47 -9.61
N THR A 175 -12.11 14.11 -8.43
CA THR A 175 -11.69 15.51 -8.31
C THR A 175 -10.18 15.72 -8.45
N LEU A 176 -9.38 14.63 -8.42
CA LEU A 176 -7.93 14.70 -8.55
C LEU A 176 -7.51 14.47 -10.00
N THR A 177 -6.80 15.40 -10.55
CA THR A 177 -6.17 15.24 -11.87
C THR A 177 -4.96 14.30 -11.79
N ARG A 178 -4.45 13.86 -12.94
CA ARG A 178 -3.18 13.13 -13.00
C ARG A 178 -2.03 13.97 -12.45
N GLU A 179 -2.03 15.26 -12.79
CA GLU A 179 -1.03 16.25 -12.39
C GLU A 179 -1.02 16.43 -10.87
N ASP A 180 -2.19 16.47 -10.22
CA ASP A 180 -2.30 16.55 -8.76
C ASP A 180 -1.65 15.35 -8.08
N ILE A 181 -1.93 14.12 -8.58
CA ILE A 181 -1.35 12.89 -8.05
C ILE A 181 0.17 12.88 -8.23
N LEU A 182 0.67 13.32 -9.40
CA LEU A 182 2.10 13.41 -9.66
C LEU A 182 2.77 14.47 -8.79
N ALA A 183 2.13 15.63 -8.59
CA ALA A 183 2.65 16.67 -7.69
C ALA A 183 2.76 16.17 -6.24
N ILE A 184 1.78 15.40 -5.77
CA ILE A 184 1.83 14.77 -4.44
C ILE A 184 2.94 13.72 -4.39
N GLN A 185 3.06 12.88 -5.40
CA GLN A 185 4.13 11.89 -5.53
C GLN A 185 5.51 12.56 -5.40
N GLU A 186 5.73 13.66 -6.13
CA GLU A 186 6.99 14.40 -6.09
C GLU A 186 7.26 15.03 -4.71
N LYS A 187 6.25 15.61 -4.05
CA LYS A 187 6.40 16.11 -2.67
C LYS A 187 6.84 15.01 -1.71
N ILE A 188 6.29 13.80 -1.85
CA ILE A 188 6.63 12.65 -0.99
C ILE A 188 8.04 12.14 -1.32
N ASN A 189 8.42 12.09 -2.60
CA ASN A 189 9.70 11.57 -3.07
C ASN A 189 10.87 12.53 -2.85
N ASN A 190 10.60 13.83 -2.77
CA ASN A 190 11.61 14.85 -2.46
C ASN A 190 11.71 15.18 -0.96
N ARG A 191 10.87 14.55 -0.12
CA ARG A 191 10.88 14.80 1.32
C ARG A 191 12.07 14.08 1.98
N PRO A 192 13.02 14.79 2.66
CA PRO A 192 14.12 14.20 3.39
C PRO A 192 13.64 13.20 4.45
N ARG A 193 14.33 12.08 4.61
CA ARG A 193 13.96 11.04 5.56
C ARG A 193 15.10 10.69 6.49
N LYS A 194 14.85 10.68 7.80
CA LYS A 194 15.85 10.34 8.83
C LYS A 194 16.55 9.01 8.53
N ARG A 195 15.79 7.98 8.11
CA ARG A 195 16.35 6.66 7.76
C ARG A 195 17.28 6.66 6.53
N LEU A 196 17.27 7.71 5.72
CA LEU A 196 18.12 7.94 4.56
C LEU A 196 19.21 8.98 4.85
N ALA A 197 19.59 9.16 6.09
CA ALA A 197 20.52 10.20 6.53
C ALA A 197 20.12 11.60 6.01
N PHE A 198 18.81 11.90 6.08
CA PHE A 198 18.18 13.14 5.60
C PHE A 198 18.25 13.38 4.08
N SER A 199 18.69 12.41 3.29
CA SER A 199 18.50 12.41 1.83
C SER A 199 17.01 12.14 1.49
N SER A 200 16.60 12.58 0.31
CA SER A 200 15.26 12.26 -0.21
C SER A 200 15.24 10.88 -0.88
N PRO A 201 14.06 10.24 -1.03
CA PRO A 201 13.90 9.05 -1.86
C PRO A 201 14.42 9.22 -3.30
N ASN A 202 14.22 10.38 -3.92
CA ASN A 202 14.73 10.67 -5.27
C ASN A 202 16.25 10.70 -5.30
N ASP A 203 16.92 11.34 -4.33
CA ASP A 203 18.39 11.39 -4.28
C ASP A 203 18.99 9.98 -4.19
N ILE A 204 18.41 9.13 -3.32
CA ILE A 204 18.90 7.76 -3.17
C ILE A 204 18.57 6.91 -4.41
N PHE A 205 17.40 7.13 -5.04
CA PHE A 205 17.05 6.45 -6.27
C PHE A 205 18.06 6.74 -7.38
N VAL A 206 18.36 8.01 -7.66
CA VAL A 206 19.37 8.41 -8.67
C VAL A 206 20.73 7.82 -8.34
N LYS A 207 21.16 7.91 -7.07
CA LYS A 207 22.44 7.37 -6.63
C LYS A 207 22.58 5.87 -6.88
N LEU A 208 21.53 5.09 -6.65
CA LEU A 208 21.56 3.63 -6.77
C LEU A 208 21.33 3.13 -8.19
N THR A 209 20.50 3.82 -8.98
CA THR A 209 20.06 3.34 -10.29
C THR A 209 20.73 4.05 -11.44
N ARG A 210 21.20 5.29 -11.24
CA ARG A 210 21.64 6.24 -12.27
C ARG A 210 20.56 6.59 -13.30
N LEU A 211 19.30 6.27 -13.01
CA LEU A 211 18.15 6.62 -13.84
C LEU A 211 17.62 8.00 -13.47
N ASP A 212 17.07 8.71 -14.46
CA ASP A 212 16.31 9.93 -14.21
C ASP A 212 15.06 9.58 -13.39
N PRO A 213 14.75 10.27 -12.29
CA PRO A 213 13.50 10.08 -11.56
C PRO A 213 12.24 10.22 -12.44
N LYS A 214 12.33 10.92 -13.55
CA LYS A 214 11.23 11.10 -14.49
C LYS A 214 11.02 9.94 -15.47
N CYS A 215 11.95 9.00 -15.58
CA CYS A 215 11.85 7.90 -16.56
C CYS A 215 10.63 6.97 -16.34
N CYS A 216 10.05 6.99 -15.16
CA CYS A 216 8.92 6.12 -14.78
C CYS A 216 7.64 6.93 -14.48
N VAL A 217 7.44 8.09 -15.15
CA VAL A 217 6.29 9.00 -14.91
C VAL A 217 5.22 8.85 -15.99
#